data_d31c4b72834c5e824c353d3d8770c28b
#
_entry.id   d31c4b72834c5e824c353d3d8770c28b
#
_cell.length_a   1.000
_cell.length_b   1.000
_cell.length_c   1.000
_cell.angle_alpha   90.00
_cell.angle_beta   90.00
_cell.angle_gamma   90.00
#
_symmetry.space_group_name_H-M   'P 1'
#
loop_
_entity.id
_entity.type
_entity.pdbx_description
1 polymer ?
#
loop_
_entity_poly.entity_id
_entity_poly.type
_entity_poly.pdbx_seq_one_letter_code
_entity_poly.pdbx_strand_id
1 'polypeptide(L)'
;AQQEGFAEADPSADVEGKDVMLKVIVLANHLWGTNLTQDDVKCEGISGLTETMVKEAVEEGQHWKLIGKATRQDDGSIIASVAPEKLNLVHPLGGINGVVNAVTFSSDMLGDVTISGPGAGRTETAYAILSDIIAMHQSGSI
;
A
#
# COMPACT_ATOMS: atom_id res chain seq x y z
N ALA A 1 -10.59 -10.55 10.13
CA ALA A 1 -9.28 -9.93 10.37
C ALA A 1 -8.96 -9.87 11.86
N GLN A 2 -9.79 -9.20 12.71
CA GLN A 2 -9.55 -9.10 14.17
C GLN A 2 -9.51 -10.46 14.86
N GLN A 3 -10.45 -11.38 14.53
CA GLN A 3 -10.47 -12.75 15.09
C GLN A 3 -9.26 -13.59 14.70
N GLU A 4 -8.64 -13.28 13.59
CA GLU A 4 -7.47 -13.98 13.04
C GLU A 4 -6.14 -13.30 13.42
N GLY A 5 -6.20 -12.18 14.16
CA GLY A 5 -5.02 -11.47 14.64
C GLY A 5 -4.30 -10.61 13.61
N PHE A 6 -4.93 -10.32 12.46
CA PHE A 6 -4.37 -9.45 11.42
C PHE A 6 -4.74 -7.97 11.57
N ALA A 7 -5.77 -7.65 12.34
CA ALA A 7 -6.13 -6.29 12.67
C ALA A 7 -6.12 -6.10 14.18
N GLU A 8 -5.62 -4.97 14.63
CA GLU A 8 -5.60 -4.57 16.04
C GLU A 8 -7.03 -4.33 16.57
N ALA A 9 -7.15 -4.17 17.90
CA ALA A 9 -8.43 -3.87 18.56
C ALA A 9 -9.04 -2.55 18.03
N ASP A 10 -8.20 -1.57 17.71
CA ASP A 10 -8.57 -0.35 17.00
C ASP A 10 -8.06 -0.39 15.55
N PRO A 11 -8.94 -0.71 14.58
CA PRO A 11 -8.56 -0.81 13.17
C PRO A 11 -8.56 0.54 12.45
N SER A 12 -8.65 1.66 13.15
CA SER A 12 -8.81 3.00 12.54
C SER A 12 -7.68 3.35 11.57
N ALA A 13 -6.44 2.94 11.87
CA ALA A 13 -5.29 3.19 10.99
C ALA A 13 -5.46 2.52 9.61
N ASP A 14 -6.00 1.31 9.60
CA ASP A 14 -6.29 0.57 8.36
C ASP A 14 -7.50 1.16 7.63
N VAL A 15 -8.59 1.37 8.38
CA VAL A 15 -9.87 1.84 7.83
C VAL A 15 -9.78 3.27 7.27
N GLU A 16 -9.02 4.14 7.93
CA GLU A 16 -8.80 5.53 7.48
C GLU A 16 -7.66 5.67 6.47
N GLY A 17 -6.97 4.58 6.13
CA GLY A 17 -5.92 4.57 5.12
C GLY A 17 -4.56 5.11 5.60
N LYS A 18 -4.39 5.35 6.89
CA LYS A 18 -3.14 5.89 7.46
C LYS A 18 -1.95 4.96 7.25
N ASP A 19 -2.15 3.65 7.41
CA ASP A 19 -1.11 2.66 7.17
C ASP A 19 -0.64 2.67 5.70
N VAL A 20 -1.57 2.70 4.75
CA VAL A 20 -1.25 2.81 3.33
C VAL A 20 -0.54 4.12 3.02
N MET A 21 -0.99 5.23 3.62
CA MET A 21 -0.36 6.55 3.47
C MET A 21 1.10 6.54 3.92
N LEU A 22 1.40 5.97 5.08
CA LEU A 22 2.78 5.86 5.58
C LEU A 22 3.66 5.02 4.65
N LYS A 23 3.14 3.92 4.12
CA LYS A 23 3.84 3.08 3.13
C LYS A 23 4.16 3.86 1.85
N VAL A 24 3.20 4.64 1.34
CA VAL A 24 3.41 5.52 0.17
C VAL A 24 4.50 6.55 0.43
N ILE A 25 4.47 7.21 1.59
CA ILE A 25 5.47 8.22 1.98
C ILE A 25 6.88 7.59 2.03
N VAL A 26 7.01 6.45 2.70
CA VAL A 26 8.31 5.76 2.82
C VAL A 26 8.84 5.37 1.44
N LEU A 27 8.00 4.77 0.59
CA LEU A 27 8.42 4.37 -0.76
C LEU A 27 8.80 5.58 -1.63
N ALA A 28 7.99 6.63 -1.65
CA ALA A 28 8.25 7.82 -2.44
C ALA A 28 9.53 8.55 -1.99
N ASN A 29 9.72 8.71 -0.69
CA ASN A 29 10.92 9.32 -0.14
C ASN A 29 12.18 8.52 -0.44
N HIS A 30 12.09 7.19 -0.37
CA HIS A 30 13.22 6.32 -0.70
C HIS A 30 13.56 6.33 -2.19
N LEU A 31 12.55 6.24 -3.07
CA LEU A 31 12.74 6.16 -4.52
C LEU A 31 13.26 7.46 -5.14
N TRP A 32 12.77 8.61 -4.65
CA TRP A 32 13.04 9.90 -5.28
C TRP A 32 13.87 10.85 -4.42
N GLY A 33 14.28 10.43 -3.21
CA GLY A 33 15.04 11.27 -2.28
C GLY A 33 14.27 12.50 -1.81
N THR A 34 12.95 12.38 -1.65
CA THR A 34 12.07 13.46 -1.20
C THR A 34 11.86 13.42 0.32
N ASN A 35 11.16 14.40 0.86
CA ASN A 35 10.83 14.49 2.27
C ASN A 35 9.31 14.69 2.47
N LEU A 36 8.51 13.88 1.78
CA LEU A 36 7.06 13.90 1.97
C LEU A 36 6.69 13.59 3.41
N THR A 37 5.70 14.30 3.91
CA THR A 37 5.07 14.11 5.21
C THR A 37 3.62 13.70 5.05
N GLN A 38 2.92 13.45 6.15
CA GLN A 38 1.48 13.11 6.10
C GLN A 38 0.63 14.27 5.56
N ASP A 39 1.06 15.51 5.77
CA ASP A 39 0.36 16.71 5.32
C ASP A 39 0.41 16.88 3.79
N ASP A 40 1.37 16.23 3.13
CA ASP A 40 1.56 16.28 1.68
C ASP A 40 0.71 15.22 0.94
N VAL A 41 0.04 14.33 1.65
CA VAL A 41 -0.70 13.20 1.07
C VAL A 41 -2.20 13.35 1.31
N LYS A 42 -2.96 13.46 0.22
CA LYS A 42 -4.42 13.41 0.31
C LYS A 42 -4.83 11.97 0.68
N CYS A 43 -5.42 11.79 1.86
CA CYS A 43 -5.81 10.48 2.36
C CYS A 43 -7.32 10.38 2.58
N GLU A 44 -7.93 9.41 1.92
CA GLU A 44 -9.33 9.04 2.08
C GLU A 44 -9.40 7.54 2.42
N GLY A 45 -10.03 7.20 3.55
CA GLY A 45 -10.25 5.83 3.98
C GLY A 45 -11.48 5.17 3.36
N ILE A 46 -11.78 3.96 3.83
CA ILE A 46 -12.89 3.14 3.33
C ILE A 46 -14.20 3.34 4.10
N SER A 47 -14.24 4.22 5.10
CA SER A 47 -15.43 4.47 5.93
C SER A 47 -16.64 4.97 5.14
N GLY A 48 -16.44 5.58 3.98
CA GLY A 48 -17.49 6.03 3.08
C GLY A 48 -18.11 4.93 2.22
N LEU A 49 -17.53 3.72 2.18
CA LEU A 49 -18.02 2.62 1.39
C LEU A 49 -19.23 1.95 2.08
N THR A 50 -20.31 1.82 1.33
CA THR A 50 -21.51 1.11 1.79
C THR A 50 -21.55 -0.31 1.26
N GLU A 51 -22.34 -1.18 1.92
CA GLU A 51 -22.56 -2.55 1.45
C GLU A 51 -23.13 -2.58 0.02
N THR A 52 -23.99 -1.65 -0.31
CA THR A 52 -24.57 -1.52 -1.66
C THR A 52 -23.49 -1.24 -2.70
N MET A 53 -22.60 -0.27 -2.44
CA MET A 53 -21.48 0.05 -3.35
C MET A 53 -20.56 -1.15 -3.58
N VAL A 54 -20.33 -1.95 -2.53
CA VAL A 54 -19.49 -3.15 -2.65
C VAL A 54 -20.17 -4.22 -3.49
N LYS A 55 -21.47 -4.45 -3.31
CA LYS A 55 -22.25 -5.41 -4.11
C LYS A 55 -22.31 -5.02 -5.58
N GLU A 56 -22.61 -3.75 -5.87
CA GLU A 56 -22.64 -3.21 -7.24
C GLU A 56 -21.28 -3.39 -7.94
N ALA A 57 -20.17 -3.09 -7.25
CA ALA A 57 -18.85 -3.29 -7.83
C ALA A 57 -18.59 -4.76 -8.18
N VAL A 58 -18.98 -5.71 -7.33
CA VAL A 58 -18.84 -7.15 -7.58
C VAL A 58 -19.69 -7.57 -8.78
N GLU A 59 -20.91 -7.08 -8.92
CA GLU A 59 -21.78 -7.35 -10.07
C GLU A 59 -21.18 -6.81 -11.39
N GLU A 60 -20.42 -5.70 -11.32
CA GLU A 60 -19.67 -5.13 -12.42
C GLU A 60 -18.32 -5.85 -12.70
N GLY A 61 -17.98 -6.90 -11.95
CA GLY A 61 -16.71 -7.61 -12.06
C GLY A 61 -15.52 -6.81 -11.51
N GLN A 62 -15.79 -5.89 -10.58
CA GLN A 62 -14.82 -5.02 -9.95
C GLN A 62 -14.77 -5.24 -8.43
N HIS A 63 -13.65 -4.88 -7.83
CA HIS A 63 -13.48 -4.89 -6.38
C HIS A 63 -12.99 -3.53 -5.89
N TRP A 64 -13.53 -3.08 -4.78
CA TRP A 64 -12.99 -1.93 -4.06
C TRP A 64 -11.66 -2.31 -3.42
N LYS A 65 -10.65 -1.50 -3.66
CA LYS A 65 -9.31 -1.61 -3.04
C LYS A 65 -8.92 -0.23 -2.50
N LEU A 66 -8.27 -0.21 -1.35
CA LEU A 66 -7.63 0.99 -0.85
C LEU A 66 -6.27 1.13 -1.54
N ILE A 67 -6.14 2.13 -2.39
CA ILE A 67 -4.98 2.33 -3.26
C ILE A 67 -4.21 3.56 -2.82
N GLY A 68 -2.93 3.36 -2.51
CA GLY A 68 -1.96 4.45 -2.36
C GLY A 68 -1.22 4.68 -3.67
N LYS A 69 -1.07 5.94 -4.06
CA LYS A 69 -0.36 6.36 -5.28
C LYS A 69 0.64 7.44 -4.97
N ALA A 70 1.78 7.38 -5.63
CA ALA A 70 2.71 8.49 -5.72
C ALA A 70 3.19 8.62 -7.17
N THR A 71 3.16 9.81 -7.70
CA THR A 71 3.55 10.09 -9.09
C THR A 71 4.49 11.26 -9.13
N ARG A 72 5.65 11.08 -9.77
CA ARG A 72 6.58 12.16 -10.05
C ARG A 72 6.11 12.90 -11.30
N GLN A 73 5.99 14.21 -11.19
CA GLN A 73 5.61 15.09 -12.29
C GLN A 73 6.84 15.53 -13.09
N ASP A 74 6.64 16.10 -14.28
CA ASP A 74 7.71 16.58 -15.16
C ASP A 74 8.56 17.68 -14.50
N ASP A 75 7.97 18.49 -13.61
CA ASP A 75 8.66 19.51 -12.84
C ASP A 75 9.45 18.95 -11.63
N GLY A 76 9.40 17.64 -11.43
CA GLY A 76 10.04 16.93 -10.32
C GLY A 76 9.23 16.91 -9.02
N SER A 77 8.07 17.56 -8.95
CA SER A 77 7.17 17.49 -7.79
C SER A 77 6.55 16.10 -7.67
N ILE A 78 6.14 15.74 -6.46
CA ILE A 78 5.46 14.46 -6.19
C ILE A 78 4.01 14.75 -5.80
N ILE A 79 3.09 14.08 -6.47
CA ILE A 79 1.69 14.01 -6.06
C ILE A 79 1.46 12.65 -5.41
N ALA A 80 1.00 12.67 -4.16
CA ALA A 80 0.70 11.45 -3.43
C ALA A 80 -0.73 11.45 -2.88
N SER A 81 -1.39 10.29 -2.93
CA SER A 81 -2.75 10.12 -2.45
C SER A 81 -3.03 8.70 -2.00
N VAL A 82 -4.02 8.56 -1.14
CA VAL A 82 -4.64 7.29 -0.75
C VAL A 82 -6.14 7.44 -0.90
N ALA A 83 -6.79 6.52 -1.60
CA ALA A 83 -8.24 6.51 -1.75
C ALA A 83 -8.76 5.11 -2.08
N PRO A 84 -10.03 4.81 -1.78
CA PRO A 84 -10.69 3.62 -2.29
C PRO A 84 -10.95 3.76 -3.79
N GLU A 85 -10.58 2.73 -4.55
CA GLU A 85 -10.79 2.67 -6.00
C GLU A 85 -11.45 1.35 -6.42
N LYS A 86 -12.34 1.41 -7.41
CA LYS A 86 -12.88 0.21 -8.05
C LYS A 86 -11.90 -0.29 -9.09
N LEU A 87 -11.40 -1.52 -8.92
CA LEU A 87 -10.47 -2.16 -9.84
C LEU A 87 -11.09 -3.43 -10.41
N ASN A 88 -10.96 -3.64 -11.72
CA ASN A 88 -11.31 -4.92 -12.32
C ASN A 88 -10.25 -5.99 -11.99
N LEU A 89 -10.62 -7.27 -12.14
CA LEU A 89 -9.74 -8.39 -11.79
C LEU A 89 -8.51 -8.55 -12.69
N VAL A 90 -8.50 -7.93 -13.88
CA VAL A 90 -7.32 -7.95 -14.75
C VAL A 90 -6.29 -6.87 -14.39
N HIS A 91 -6.70 -5.90 -13.56
CA HIS A 91 -5.73 -4.93 -13.00
C HIS A 91 -4.76 -5.66 -12.06
N PRO A 92 -3.44 -5.39 -12.12
CA PRO A 92 -2.44 -6.09 -11.29
C PRO A 92 -2.77 -6.12 -9.79
N LEU A 93 -3.36 -5.05 -9.27
CA LEU A 93 -3.77 -4.94 -7.87
C LEU A 93 -5.21 -5.41 -7.61
N GLY A 94 -6.04 -5.57 -8.63
CA GLY A 94 -7.45 -5.93 -8.48
C GLY A 94 -7.67 -7.33 -7.92
N GLY A 95 -6.82 -8.27 -8.29
CA GLY A 95 -6.86 -9.67 -7.85
C GLY A 95 -6.19 -9.95 -6.49
N ILE A 96 -5.55 -8.95 -5.89
CA ILE A 96 -4.86 -9.12 -4.60
C ILE A 96 -5.89 -9.20 -3.47
N ASN A 97 -5.87 -10.29 -2.69
CA ASN A 97 -6.84 -10.57 -1.64
C ASN A 97 -6.19 -11.06 -0.35
N GLY A 98 -6.98 -11.11 0.72
CA GLY A 98 -6.54 -11.60 2.03
C GLY A 98 -5.48 -10.70 2.66
N VAL A 99 -4.41 -11.31 3.15
CA VAL A 99 -3.30 -10.65 3.84
C VAL A 99 -2.15 -10.27 2.89
N VAL A 100 -2.34 -10.46 1.59
CA VAL A 100 -1.33 -10.15 0.58
C VAL A 100 -1.35 -8.65 0.30
N ASN A 101 -0.17 -8.04 0.37
CA ASN A 101 0.07 -6.69 -0.11
C ASN A 101 0.73 -6.72 -1.48
N ALA A 102 0.53 -5.67 -2.26
CA ALA A 102 1.21 -5.53 -3.54
C ALA A 102 1.57 -4.07 -3.81
N VAL A 103 2.63 -3.89 -4.57
CA VAL A 103 3.04 -2.59 -5.10
C VAL A 103 3.34 -2.74 -6.58
N THR A 104 2.86 -1.79 -7.38
CA THR A 104 3.18 -1.69 -8.80
C THR A 104 4.05 -0.48 -9.03
N PHE A 105 5.18 -0.70 -9.67
CA PHE A 105 6.08 0.36 -10.15
C PHE A 105 5.86 0.52 -11.65
N SER A 106 5.44 1.70 -12.06
CA SER A 106 5.28 2.06 -13.47
C SER A 106 6.48 2.88 -13.93
N SER A 107 7.12 2.47 -15.00
CA SER A 107 8.27 3.16 -15.56
C SER A 107 8.19 3.25 -17.10
N ASP A 108 8.86 4.25 -17.67
CA ASP A 108 8.85 4.51 -19.13
C ASP A 108 9.47 3.35 -19.91
N MET A 109 10.50 2.72 -19.37
CA MET A 109 11.28 1.72 -20.08
C MET A 109 10.76 0.29 -19.90
N LEU A 110 10.26 -0.04 -18.71
CA LEU A 110 9.85 -1.40 -18.35
C LEU A 110 8.31 -1.56 -18.32
N GLY A 111 7.56 -0.45 -18.32
CA GLY A 111 6.13 -0.48 -18.03
C GLY A 111 5.86 -0.82 -16.57
N ASP A 112 4.81 -1.59 -16.33
CA ASP A 112 4.35 -1.94 -15.00
C ASP A 112 5.03 -3.21 -14.48
N VAL A 113 5.65 -3.10 -13.31
CA VAL A 113 6.20 -4.24 -12.56
C VAL A 113 5.49 -4.31 -11.22
N THR A 114 4.80 -5.42 -10.95
CA THR A 114 4.08 -5.65 -9.70
C THR A 114 4.81 -6.67 -8.85
N ILE A 115 5.04 -6.31 -7.59
CA ILE A 115 5.58 -7.19 -6.55
C ILE A 115 4.46 -7.43 -5.53
N SER A 116 4.22 -8.69 -5.18
CA SER A 116 3.22 -9.06 -4.18
C SER A 116 3.78 -10.07 -3.19
N GLY A 117 3.29 -10.02 -1.96
CA GLY A 117 3.72 -10.93 -0.90
C GLY A 117 2.94 -10.71 0.39
N PRO A 118 3.19 -11.53 1.42
CA PRO A 118 2.56 -11.35 2.73
C PRO A 118 2.97 -9.98 3.31
N GLY A 119 1.96 -9.17 3.65
CA GLY A 119 2.17 -7.81 4.18
C GLY A 119 2.18 -7.75 5.71
N ALA A 120 1.77 -8.83 6.37
CA ALA A 120 1.69 -8.92 7.83
C ALA A 120 1.92 -10.38 8.27
N GLY A 121 2.30 -10.54 9.53
CA GLY A 121 2.54 -11.84 10.15
C GLY A 121 3.69 -11.78 11.14
N ARG A 122 3.62 -12.58 12.21
CA ARG A 122 4.66 -12.61 13.25
C ARG A 122 6.00 -13.09 12.69
N THR A 123 5.97 -14.15 11.89
CA THR A 123 7.16 -14.75 11.29
C THR A 123 7.75 -13.83 10.23
N GLU A 124 6.91 -13.26 9.37
CA GLU A 124 7.28 -12.37 8.29
C GLU A 124 7.95 -11.09 8.85
N THR A 125 7.34 -10.49 9.87
CA THR A 125 7.89 -9.31 10.55
C THR A 125 9.23 -9.63 11.25
N ALA A 126 9.31 -10.75 11.96
CA ALA A 126 10.55 -11.17 12.63
C ALA A 126 11.66 -11.44 11.61
N TYR A 127 11.34 -12.05 10.47
CA TYR A 127 12.30 -12.28 9.39
C TYR A 127 12.80 -10.97 8.78
N ALA A 128 11.92 -10.00 8.53
CA ALA A 128 12.31 -8.69 8.01
C ALA A 128 13.29 -7.98 8.96
N ILE A 129 12.96 -7.91 10.25
CA ILE A 129 13.83 -7.29 11.27
C ILE A 129 15.20 -7.99 11.33
N LEU A 130 15.22 -9.33 11.32
CA LEU A 130 16.46 -10.09 11.35
C LEU A 130 17.31 -9.83 10.08
N SER A 131 16.65 -9.77 8.92
CA SER A 131 17.32 -9.47 7.65
C SER A 131 17.95 -8.08 7.65
N ASP A 132 17.25 -7.09 8.19
CA ASP A 132 17.76 -5.72 8.32
C ASP A 132 18.98 -5.66 9.26
N ILE A 133 18.94 -6.35 10.41
CA ILE A 133 20.07 -6.43 11.35
C ILE A 133 21.29 -7.06 10.67
N ILE A 134 21.09 -8.16 9.92
CA ILE A 134 22.17 -8.82 9.19
C ILE A 134 22.77 -7.89 8.11
N ALA A 135 21.90 -7.21 7.36
CA ALA A 135 22.34 -6.27 6.32
C ALA A 135 23.14 -5.09 6.91
N MET A 136 22.70 -4.53 8.03
CA MET A 136 23.40 -3.47 8.75
C MET A 136 24.78 -3.94 9.24
N HIS A 137 24.87 -5.15 9.77
CA HIS A 137 26.15 -5.72 10.18
C HIS A 137 27.09 -5.94 8.99
N GLN A 138 26.60 -6.47 7.88
CA GLN A 138 27.40 -6.68 6.66
C GLN A 138 27.87 -5.39 6.01
N SER A 139 27.10 -4.31 6.11
CA SER A 139 27.44 -2.98 5.60
C SER A 139 28.40 -2.19 6.52
N GLY A 140 28.71 -2.72 7.70
CA GLY A 140 29.52 -2.04 8.69
C GLY A 140 28.81 -0.85 9.36
N SER A 141 27.49 -0.83 9.33
CA SER A 141 26.69 0.23 9.95
C SER A 141 26.44 0.01 11.45
N ILE A 142 26.72 -1.21 11.94
CA ILE A 142 26.72 -1.62 13.35
C ILE A 142 27.82 -2.68 13.58
#